data_7a0a8dfc4a5cea60904ed67f3dad4210
#
_entry.id   7a0a8dfc4a5cea60904ed67f3dad4210
#
_cell.length_a   1.000
_cell.length_b   1.000
_cell.length_c   1.000
_cell.angle_alpha   90.00
_cell.angle_beta   90.00
_cell.angle_gamma   90.00
#
_symmetry.space_group_name_H-M   'P 1'
#
loop_
_entity.id
_entity.type
_entity.pdbx_description
1 polymer ?
#
loop_
_entity_poly.entity_id
_entity_poly.type
_entity_poly.pdbx_seq_one_letter_code
_entity_poly.pdbx_strand_id
1 'polypeptide(L)'
;MIDYLRDGQEIYRQSFATIRAEADLSRIPPDLEKLAVRVIHACGMVDVVYDLRFSEGAGAAGRAALAAGAPILCDARMVAEGITRARLPAGNRVLCTLNAPEVPDLALQLGNTRSAAALELWRPHLAGSIVAIGNAPTALFHLLDMIDAGAPRPALILGFPVGFIGAAESKALLADDSRGVPYVALLGRRGGSAMAAAAVNALASEAE
;
A
#
# COMPACT_ATOMS: atom_id res chain seq x y z
N MET A 1 -11.15 39.25 3.97
CA MET A 1 -11.16 37.86 4.46
C MET A 1 -10.99 36.99 3.24
N ILE A 2 -10.09 35.99 3.28
CA ILE A 2 -9.90 35.07 2.15
C ILE A 2 -11.14 34.17 2.06
N ASP A 3 -11.73 34.09 0.86
CA ASP A 3 -12.87 33.22 0.57
C ASP A 3 -12.36 31.84 0.15
N TYR A 4 -12.75 30.77 0.88
CA TYR A 4 -12.43 29.39 0.58
C TYR A 4 -13.46 28.46 1.22
N LEU A 5 -13.60 27.26 0.67
CA LEU A 5 -14.48 26.22 1.19
C LEU A 5 -13.98 25.72 2.56
N ARG A 6 -14.84 25.75 3.58
CA ARG A 6 -14.46 25.42 4.97
C ARG A 6 -15.09 24.13 5.50
N ASP A 7 -16.02 23.56 4.77
CA ASP A 7 -16.61 22.26 5.10
C ASP A 7 -15.72 21.13 4.56
N GLY A 8 -15.09 20.39 5.47
CA GLY A 8 -14.19 19.29 5.12
C GLY A 8 -14.86 18.15 4.36
N GLN A 9 -16.13 17.85 4.65
CA GLN A 9 -16.86 16.81 3.92
C GLN A 9 -17.17 17.24 2.50
N GLU A 10 -17.56 18.49 2.32
CA GLU A 10 -17.81 19.07 1.00
C GLU A 10 -16.52 19.17 0.18
N ILE A 11 -15.37 19.48 0.81
CA ILE A 11 -14.06 19.46 0.15
C ILE A 11 -13.75 18.06 -0.38
N TYR A 12 -13.95 17.00 0.43
CA TYR A 12 -13.74 15.62 -0.03
C TYR A 12 -14.68 15.25 -1.17
N ARG A 13 -15.96 15.56 -1.05
CA ARG A 13 -16.97 15.27 -2.08
C ARG A 13 -16.59 15.91 -3.42
N GLN A 14 -16.26 17.21 -3.40
CA GLN A 14 -15.85 17.92 -4.63
C GLN A 14 -14.53 17.37 -5.18
N SER A 15 -13.53 17.10 -4.34
CA SER A 15 -12.25 16.55 -4.76
C SER A 15 -12.43 15.20 -5.46
N PHE A 16 -13.21 14.28 -4.89
CA PHE A 16 -13.43 12.98 -5.51
C PHE A 16 -14.27 13.07 -6.79
N ALA A 17 -15.25 13.96 -6.85
CA ALA A 17 -16.01 14.24 -8.07
C ALA A 17 -15.10 14.78 -9.19
N THR A 18 -14.21 15.72 -8.87
CA THR A 18 -13.23 16.28 -9.81
C THR A 18 -12.28 15.18 -10.32
N ILE A 19 -11.75 14.35 -9.42
CA ILE A 19 -10.86 13.23 -9.81
C ILE A 19 -11.57 12.29 -10.77
N ARG A 20 -12.82 11.91 -10.49
CA ARG A 20 -13.61 11.03 -11.37
C ARG A 20 -13.93 11.66 -12.72
N ALA A 21 -14.02 12.98 -12.78
CA ALA A 21 -14.25 13.71 -14.03
C ALA A 21 -12.98 13.85 -14.89
N GLU A 22 -11.81 13.91 -14.26
CA GLU A 22 -10.53 14.17 -14.94
C GLU A 22 -9.72 12.90 -15.23
N ALA A 23 -9.81 11.87 -14.36
CA ALA A 23 -9.05 10.64 -14.51
C ALA A 23 -9.75 9.65 -15.45
N ASP A 24 -9.00 9.02 -16.35
CA ASP A 24 -9.48 7.89 -17.12
C ASP A 24 -9.49 6.61 -16.27
N LEU A 25 -10.63 6.33 -15.65
CA LEU A 25 -10.84 5.15 -14.82
C LEU A 25 -11.34 3.92 -15.61
N SER A 26 -11.45 3.99 -16.93
CA SER A 26 -12.04 2.92 -17.78
C SER A 26 -11.33 1.56 -17.65
N ARG A 27 -10.04 1.56 -17.28
CA ARG A 27 -9.23 0.36 -17.07
C ARG A 27 -9.21 -0.13 -15.62
N ILE A 28 -9.81 0.61 -14.71
CA ILE A 28 -9.84 0.28 -13.29
C ILE A 28 -11.10 -0.54 -13.01
N PRO A 29 -10.98 -1.75 -12.46
CA PRO A 29 -12.15 -2.55 -12.13
C PRO A 29 -12.94 -1.91 -10.97
N PRO A 30 -14.25 -2.14 -10.89
CA PRO A 30 -15.12 -1.50 -9.90
C PRO A 30 -14.66 -1.69 -8.45
N ASP A 31 -14.05 -2.83 -8.14
CA ASP A 31 -13.55 -3.14 -6.80
C ASP A 31 -12.27 -2.36 -6.41
N LEU A 32 -11.63 -1.69 -7.37
CA LEU A 32 -10.44 -0.85 -7.16
C LEU A 32 -10.66 0.64 -7.49
N GLU A 33 -11.85 1.05 -8.00
CA GLU A 33 -12.10 2.44 -8.38
C GLU A 33 -11.83 3.41 -7.22
N LYS A 34 -12.40 3.13 -6.05
CA LYS A 34 -12.20 3.95 -4.86
C LYS A 34 -10.73 4.01 -4.42
N LEU A 35 -9.99 2.90 -4.56
CA LEU A 35 -8.56 2.87 -4.27
C LEU A 35 -7.80 3.80 -5.23
N ALA A 36 -8.07 3.73 -6.53
CA ALA A 36 -7.46 4.59 -7.53
C ALA A 36 -7.75 6.07 -7.26
N VAL A 37 -9.01 6.43 -7.00
CA VAL A 37 -9.42 7.80 -6.67
C VAL A 37 -8.71 8.32 -5.42
N ARG A 38 -8.59 7.51 -4.36
CA ARG A 38 -7.89 7.92 -3.13
C ARG A 38 -6.37 8.02 -3.30
N VAL A 39 -5.77 7.19 -4.13
CA VAL A 39 -4.35 7.30 -4.49
C VAL A 39 -4.09 8.59 -5.26
N ILE A 40 -4.93 8.91 -6.25
CA ILE A 40 -4.87 10.18 -6.98
C ILE A 40 -5.03 11.37 -6.02
N HIS A 41 -6.04 11.33 -5.15
CA HIS A 41 -6.25 12.39 -4.14
C HIS A 41 -5.02 12.61 -3.24
N ALA A 42 -4.34 11.53 -2.84
CA ALA A 42 -3.18 11.60 -1.96
C ALA A 42 -1.94 12.22 -2.60
N CYS A 43 -1.86 12.27 -3.93
CA CYS A 43 -0.71 12.82 -4.66
C CYS A 43 -1.05 14.04 -5.54
N GLY A 44 -2.33 14.30 -5.82
CA GLY A 44 -2.77 15.39 -6.70
C GLY A 44 -2.43 15.18 -8.18
N MET A 45 -2.20 13.94 -8.61
CA MET A 45 -1.79 13.61 -9.99
C MET A 45 -2.77 12.61 -10.60
N VAL A 46 -3.61 13.03 -11.52
CA VAL A 46 -4.62 12.16 -12.17
C VAL A 46 -3.99 11.11 -13.09
N ASP A 47 -2.84 11.43 -13.68
CA ASP A 47 -2.13 10.57 -14.62
C ASP A 47 -1.49 9.32 -13.98
N VAL A 48 -1.39 9.25 -12.65
CA VAL A 48 -0.89 8.03 -11.97
C VAL A 48 -1.77 6.81 -12.24
N VAL A 49 -3.02 7.01 -12.63
CA VAL A 49 -3.94 5.92 -12.98
C VAL A 49 -3.40 5.04 -14.12
N TYR A 50 -2.66 5.60 -15.06
CA TYR A 50 -2.08 4.86 -16.19
C TYR A 50 -0.96 3.92 -15.78
N ASP A 51 -0.31 4.18 -14.65
CA ASP A 51 0.78 3.37 -14.10
C ASP A 51 0.31 2.37 -13.03
N LEU A 52 -0.97 2.40 -12.64
CA LEU A 52 -1.51 1.40 -11.73
C LEU A 52 -1.52 0.01 -12.40
N ARG A 53 -1.04 -0.98 -11.65
CA ARG A 53 -1.12 -2.40 -11.99
C ARG A 53 -1.70 -3.16 -10.82
N PHE A 54 -2.48 -4.17 -11.13
CA PHE A 54 -3.19 -4.94 -10.10
C PHE A 54 -3.53 -6.33 -10.63
N SER A 55 -3.63 -7.27 -9.72
CA SER A 55 -4.21 -8.57 -10.04
C SER A 55 -5.75 -8.50 -10.00
N GLU A 56 -6.40 -9.40 -10.73
CA GLU A 56 -7.85 -9.58 -10.67
C GLU A 56 -8.30 -9.86 -9.22
N GLY A 57 -9.36 -9.21 -8.77
CA GLY A 57 -9.93 -9.40 -7.43
C GLY A 57 -9.10 -8.84 -6.28
N ALA A 58 -8.04 -8.07 -6.52
CA ALA A 58 -7.17 -7.52 -5.47
C ALA A 58 -7.95 -6.66 -4.47
N GLY A 59 -8.90 -5.85 -4.93
CA GLY A 59 -9.75 -5.03 -4.06
C GLY A 59 -10.63 -5.87 -3.16
N ALA A 60 -11.25 -6.93 -3.71
CA ALA A 60 -12.07 -7.85 -2.95
C ALA A 60 -11.25 -8.62 -1.89
N ALA A 61 -10.06 -9.11 -2.27
CA ALA A 61 -9.15 -9.80 -1.37
C ALA A 61 -8.74 -8.90 -0.19
N GLY A 62 -8.39 -7.64 -0.48
CA GLY A 62 -8.02 -6.67 0.56
C GLY A 62 -9.15 -6.37 1.54
N ARG A 63 -10.37 -6.11 1.03
CA ARG A 63 -11.55 -5.88 1.89
C ARG A 63 -11.88 -7.10 2.75
N ALA A 64 -11.85 -8.29 2.16
CA ALA A 64 -12.12 -9.53 2.89
C ALA A 64 -11.09 -9.75 4.02
N ALA A 65 -9.81 -9.52 3.75
CA ALA A 65 -8.76 -9.63 4.75
C ALA A 65 -8.97 -8.62 5.90
N LEU A 66 -9.27 -7.35 5.58
CA LEU A 66 -9.55 -6.33 6.59
C LEU A 66 -10.77 -6.69 7.44
N ALA A 67 -11.86 -7.13 6.82
CA ALA A 67 -13.07 -7.57 7.54
C ALA A 67 -12.81 -8.77 8.46
N ALA A 68 -11.88 -9.65 8.07
CA ALA A 68 -11.45 -10.79 8.88
C ALA A 68 -10.46 -10.42 10.01
N GLY A 69 -10.12 -9.14 10.19
CA GLY A 69 -9.20 -8.70 11.24
C GLY A 69 -7.72 -8.84 10.90
N ALA A 70 -7.37 -9.05 9.63
CA ALA A 70 -5.98 -9.18 9.20
C ALA A 70 -5.11 -8.01 9.69
N PRO A 71 -3.86 -8.27 10.13
CA PRO A 71 -2.91 -7.22 10.44
C PRO A 71 -2.45 -6.51 9.16
N ILE A 72 -2.08 -5.25 9.29
CA ILE A 72 -1.51 -4.42 8.24
C ILE A 72 -0.03 -4.20 8.57
N LEU A 73 0.85 -4.67 7.69
CA LEU A 73 2.29 -4.62 7.85
C LEU A 73 2.85 -3.48 7.00
N CYS A 74 3.50 -2.50 7.62
CA CYS A 74 3.96 -1.28 6.98
C CYS A 74 5.49 -1.20 7.01
N ASP A 75 6.12 -0.89 5.88
CA ASP A 75 7.59 -0.75 5.77
C ASP A 75 8.12 0.52 6.42
N ALA A 76 7.27 1.53 6.63
CA ALA A 76 7.63 2.79 7.24
C ALA A 76 6.57 3.30 8.20
N ARG A 77 6.99 4.04 9.23
CA ARG A 77 6.06 4.68 10.18
C ARG A 77 5.11 5.67 9.50
N MET A 78 5.58 6.38 8.48
CA MET A 78 4.74 7.29 7.72
C MET A 78 3.54 6.58 7.06
N VAL A 79 3.72 5.33 6.59
CA VAL A 79 2.61 4.52 6.09
C VAL A 79 1.65 4.18 7.24
N ALA A 80 2.20 3.68 8.34
CA ALA A 80 1.40 3.24 9.50
C ALA A 80 0.59 4.39 10.13
N GLU A 81 1.17 5.59 10.23
CA GLU A 81 0.50 6.78 10.76
C GLU A 81 -0.50 7.40 9.78
N GLY A 82 -0.31 7.20 8.46
CA GLY A 82 -1.26 7.63 7.44
C GLY A 82 -2.55 6.79 7.38
N ILE A 83 -2.57 5.61 8.01
CA ILE A 83 -3.74 4.75 8.08
C ILE A 83 -4.71 5.26 9.14
N THR A 84 -5.93 5.58 8.72
CA THR A 84 -7.01 6.06 9.60
C THR A 84 -7.59 4.91 10.39
N ARG A 85 -7.10 4.69 11.61
CA ARG A 85 -7.47 3.53 12.46
C ARG A 85 -8.97 3.42 12.70
N ALA A 86 -9.67 4.57 12.82
CA ALA A 86 -11.12 4.61 13.01
C ALA A 86 -11.93 4.07 11.83
N ARG A 87 -11.30 3.89 10.66
CA ARG A 87 -11.93 3.30 9.46
C ARG A 87 -11.71 1.79 9.35
N LEU A 88 -10.84 1.22 10.17
CA LEU A 88 -10.53 -0.21 10.12
C LEU A 88 -11.70 -1.03 10.66
N PRO A 89 -12.22 -2.01 9.89
CA PRO A 89 -13.52 -2.63 10.20
C PRO A 89 -13.51 -3.59 11.39
N ALA A 90 -12.35 -4.16 11.73
CA ALA A 90 -12.24 -5.24 12.71
C ALA A 90 -11.14 -5.01 13.76
N GLY A 91 -10.82 -3.74 14.08
CA GLY A 91 -9.75 -3.45 15.03
C GLY A 91 -8.37 -3.92 14.54
N ASN A 92 -8.16 -3.95 13.25
CA ASN A 92 -6.95 -4.44 12.59
C ASN A 92 -5.69 -3.80 13.18
N ARG A 93 -4.72 -4.63 13.53
CA ARG A 93 -3.43 -4.16 14.03
C ARG A 93 -2.61 -3.56 12.89
N VAL A 94 -2.05 -2.38 13.10
CA VAL A 94 -1.11 -1.74 12.16
C VAL A 94 0.29 -1.84 12.75
N LEU A 95 1.17 -2.56 12.09
CA LEU A 95 2.50 -2.92 12.55
C LEU A 95 3.57 -2.30 11.63
N CYS A 96 4.56 -1.67 12.24
CA CYS A 96 5.78 -1.22 11.56
C CYS A 96 6.97 -1.58 12.45
N THR A 97 7.80 -2.50 11.98
CA THR A 97 8.95 -3.04 12.72
C THR A 97 10.26 -2.33 12.41
N LEU A 98 10.26 -1.30 11.55
CA LEU A 98 11.47 -0.61 11.07
C LEU A 98 12.42 -0.14 12.19
N ASN A 99 11.87 0.25 13.32
CA ASN A 99 12.62 0.75 14.47
C ASN A 99 12.70 -0.24 15.65
N ALA A 100 12.40 -1.51 15.41
CA ALA A 100 12.60 -2.54 16.42
C ALA A 100 14.10 -2.67 16.74
N PRO A 101 14.45 -2.90 18.02
CA PRO A 101 15.85 -2.92 18.46
C PRO A 101 16.69 -4.00 17.77
N GLU A 102 16.07 -5.05 17.26
CA GLU A 102 16.74 -6.16 16.56
C GLU A 102 17.13 -5.82 15.12
N VAL A 103 16.52 -4.82 14.52
CA VAL A 103 16.66 -4.51 13.07
C VAL A 103 18.10 -4.15 12.67
N PRO A 104 18.87 -3.37 13.45
CA PRO A 104 20.26 -3.08 13.08
C PRO A 104 21.12 -4.35 12.95
N ASP A 105 21.01 -5.27 13.90
CA ASP A 105 21.77 -6.52 13.90
C ASP A 105 21.32 -7.47 12.78
N LEU A 106 20.02 -7.56 12.55
CA LEU A 106 19.44 -8.32 11.41
C LEU A 106 19.93 -7.75 10.07
N ALA A 107 20.00 -6.44 9.92
CA ALA A 107 20.49 -5.82 8.70
C ALA A 107 21.96 -6.17 8.41
N LEU A 108 22.81 -6.19 9.45
CA LEU A 108 24.20 -6.62 9.35
C LEU A 108 24.31 -8.11 8.97
N GLN A 109 23.54 -8.97 9.62
CA GLN A 109 23.54 -10.41 9.36
C GLN A 109 23.09 -10.75 7.92
N LEU A 110 22.07 -10.04 7.43
CA LEU A 110 21.54 -10.24 6.09
C LEU A 110 22.37 -9.51 5.00
N GLY A 111 23.29 -8.64 5.37
CA GLY A 111 23.98 -7.76 4.41
C GLY A 111 23.01 -6.90 3.60
N ASN A 112 21.90 -6.46 4.21
CA ASN A 112 20.83 -5.77 3.54
C ASN A 112 20.42 -4.49 4.30
N THR A 113 19.49 -3.71 3.76
CA THR A 113 19.01 -2.48 4.39
C THR A 113 18.18 -2.78 5.63
N ARG A 114 18.08 -1.79 6.54
CA ARG A 114 17.19 -1.87 7.70
C ARG A 114 15.73 -2.12 7.29
N SER A 115 15.28 -1.52 6.19
CA SER A 115 13.92 -1.69 5.68
C SER A 115 13.65 -3.14 5.26
N ALA A 116 14.60 -3.79 4.58
CA ALA A 116 14.50 -5.20 4.23
C ALA A 116 14.56 -6.09 5.48
N ALA A 117 15.54 -5.86 6.35
CA ALA A 117 15.73 -6.66 7.57
C ALA A 117 14.53 -6.60 8.53
N ALA A 118 13.85 -5.45 8.60
CA ALA A 118 12.65 -5.28 9.42
C ALA A 118 11.52 -6.25 9.04
N LEU A 119 11.47 -6.72 7.79
CA LEU A 119 10.46 -7.65 7.32
C LEU A 119 10.62 -9.06 7.90
N GLU A 120 11.82 -9.43 8.35
CA GLU A 120 12.01 -10.73 9.04
C GLU A 120 11.14 -10.84 10.29
N LEU A 121 10.87 -9.71 10.95
CA LEU A 121 9.98 -9.65 12.12
C LEU A 121 8.48 -9.77 11.74
N TRP A 122 8.17 -9.74 10.45
CA TRP A 122 6.79 -9.94 9.97
C TRP A 122 6.41 -11.42 9.85
N ARG A 123 7.37 -12.36 9.84
CA ARG A 123 7.09 -13.80 9.62
C ARG A 123 5.92 -14.33 10.45
N PRO A 124 5.80 -14.03 11.76
CA PRO A 124 4.67 -14.50 12.57
C PRO A 124 3.31 -13.88 12.22
N HIS A 125 3.32 -12.79 11.44
CA HIS A 125 2.14 -11.99 11.12
C HIS A 125 1.81 -11.97 9.62
N LEU A 126 2.65 -12.61 8.78
CA LEU A 126 2.60 -12.47 7.33
C LEU A 126 1.41 -13.23 6.72
N ALA A 127 1.07 -14.40 7.26
CA ALA A 127 -0.04 -15.21 6.76
C ALA A 127 -1.35 -14.42 6.72
N GLY A 128 -1.92 -14.23 5.53
CA GLY A 128 -3.20 -13.54 5.35
C GLY A 128 -3.21 -12.05 5.69
N SER A 129 -2.05 -11.45 5.95
CA SER A 129 -1.91 -10.00 6.24
C SER A 129 -2.13 -9.13 5.00
N ILE A 130 -2.29 -7.83 5.23
CA ILE A 130 -2.11 -6.82 4.19
C ILE A 130 -0.72 -6.23 4.35
N VAL A 131 0.08 -6.26 3.30
CA VAL A 131 1.39 -5.62 3.27
C VAL A 131 1.28 -4.29 2.52
N ALA A 132 1.69 -3.19 3.17
CA ALA A 132 1.69 -1.84 2.62
C ALA A 132 3.12 -1.30 2.59
N ILE A 133 3.77 -1.33 1.42
CA ILE A 133 5.11 -0.80 1.19
C ILE A 133 4.99 0.52 0.45
N GLY A 134 5.32 1.61 1.15
CA GLY A 134 5.22 2.97 0.61
C GLY A 134 6.53 3.74 0.60
N ASN A 135 7.62 3.15 1.08
CA ASN A 135 8.90 3.84 1.17
C ASN A 135 10.03 3.08 0.45
N ALA A 136 10.39 1.89 0.93
CA ALA A 136 11.64 1.25 0.54
C ALA A 136 11.48 0.19 -0.55
N PRO A 137 12.12 0.36 -1.73
CA PRO A 137 12.18 -0.69 -2.76
C PRO A 137 12.79 -1.99 -2.24
N THR A 138 13.79 -1.90 -1.38
CA THR A 138 14.46 -3.07 -0.79
C THR A 138 13.54 -3.89 0.11
N ALA A 139 12.54 -3.26 0.74
CA ALA A 139 11.49 -3.99 1.46
C ALA A 139 10.64 -4.83 0.49
N LEU A 140 10.28 -4.28 -0.68
CA LEU A 140 9.48 -5.01 -1.65
C LEU A 140 10.26 -6.17 -2.27
N PHE A 141 11.51 -5.98 -2.65
CA PHE A 141 12.38 -7.07 -3.12
C PHE A 141 12.49 -8.17 -2.07
N HIS A 142 12.81 -7.79 -0.83
CA HIS A 142 13.00 -8.76 0.25
C HIS A 142 11.72 -9.53 0.59
N LEU A 143 10.55 -8.89 0.50
CA LEU A 143 9.26 -9.57 0.67
C LEU A 143 9.09 -10.69 -0.38
N LEU A 144 9.41 -10.40 -1.63
CA LEU A 144 9.30 -11.39 -2.71
C LEU A 144 10.28 -12.54 -2.50
N ASP A 145 11.53 -12.25 -2.11
CA ASP A 145 12.52 -13.27 -1.75
C ASP A 145 12.06 -14.12 -0.55
N MET A 146 11.46 -13.51 0.47
CA MET A 146 10.90 -14.26 1.60
C MET A 146 9.80 -15.22 1.17
N ILE A 147 8.91 -14.81 0.27
CA ILE A 147 7.84 -15.67 -0.27
C ILE A 147 8.44 -16.80 -1.10
N ASP A 148 9.43 -16.51 -1.94
CA ASP A 148 10.16 -17.53 -2.72
C ASP A 148 10.88 -18.55 -1.83
N ALA A 149 11.37 -18.10 -0.66
CA ALA A 149 11.95 -18.95 0.38
C ALA A 149 10.92 -19.69 1.26
N GLY A 150 9.62 -19.65 0.90
CA GLY A 150 8.56 -20.38 1.59
C GLY A 150 7.94 -19.65 2.79
N ALA A 151 8.13 -18.35 2.94
CA ALA A 151 7.40 -17.60 3.94
C ALA A 151 5.88 -17.62 3.67
N PRO A 152 5.03 -17.52 4.71
CA PRO A 152 3.60 -17.44 4.53
C PRO A 152 3.20 -16.28 3.61
N ARG A 153 2.16 -16.48 2.78
CA ARG A 153 1.71 -15.46 1.84
C ARG A 153 0.77 -14.46 2.51
N PRO A 154 0.94 -13.15 2.27
CA PRO A 154 -0.07 -12.15 2.64
C PRO A 154 -1.33 -12.30 1.77
N ALA A 155 -2.43 -11.75 2.20
CA ALA A 155 -3.68 -11.67 1.42
C ALA A 155 -3.62 -10.61 0.32
N LEU A 156 -2.83 -9.54 0.53
CA LEU A 156 -2.67 -8.46 -0.43
C LEU A 156 -1.31 -7.77 -0.26
N ILE A 157 -0.66 -7.43 -1.37
CA ILE A 157 0.50 -6.54 -1.41
C ILE A 157 0.11 -5.21 -2.04
N LEU A 158 0.29 -4.11 -1.30
CA LEU A 158 0.17 -2.74 -1.78
C LEU A 158 1.59 -2.19 -2.01
N GLY A 159 2.04 -2.26 -3.28
CA GLY A 159 3.41 -1.95 -3.70
C GLY A 159 3.55 -0.52 -4.22
N PHE A 160 3.80 0.42 -3.34
CA PHE A 160 3.97 1.85 -3.65
C PHE A 160 5.34 2.41 -3.22
N PRO A 161 6.46 1.63 -3.23
CA PRO A 161 7.75 2.24 -2.91
C PRO A 161 8.06 3.36 -3.89
N VAL A 162 8.79 4.39 -3.40
CA VAL A 162 9.14 5.59 -4.16
C VAL A 162 10.65 5.72 -4.27
N GLY A 163 11.16 6.22 -5.40
CA GLY A 163 12.57 6.55 -5.51
C GLY A 163 13.17 6.36 -6.89
N PHE A 164 14.49 6.60 -6.94
CA PHE A 164 15.26 6.58 -8.17
C PHE A 164 16.05 5.28 -8.36
N ILE A 165 16.25 4.51 -7.29
CA ILE A 165 17.00 3.25 -7.30
C ILE A 165 16.09 2.13 -6.78
N GLY A 166 15.80 1.14 -7.61
CA GLY A 166 15.03 -0.05 -7.26
C GLY A 166 13.50 0.14 -7.21
N ALA A 167 12.97 1.38 -7.21
CA ALA A 167 11.54 1.59 -7.06
C ALA A 167 10.75 1.09 -8.28
N ALA A 168 11.19 1.42 -9.47
CA ALA A 168 10.57 0.94 -10.70
C ALA A 168 10.73 -0.58 -10.85
N GLU A 169 11.93 -1.07 -10.58
CA GLU A 169 12.31 -2.46 -10.74
C GLU A 169 11.57 -3.39 -9.77
N SER A 170 11.46 -3.01 -8.49
CA SER A 170 10.74 -3.83 -7.49
C SER A 170 9.26 -3.96 -7.79
N LYS A 171 8.63 -2.88 -8.28
CA LYS A 171 7.22 -2.89 -8.66
C LYS A 171 6.96 -3.62 -9.97
N ALA A 172 7.89 -3.52 -10.93
CA ALA A 172 7.82 -4.29 -12.16
C ALA A 172 7.94 -5.80 -11.86
N LEU A 173 8.85 -6.20 -10.97
CA LEU A 173 9.00 -7.59 -10.53
C LEU A 173 7.73 -8.12 -9.86
N LEU A 174 7.10 -7.32 -8.98
CA LEU A 174 5.82 -7.68 -8.36
C LEU A 174 4.70 -7.84 -9.41
N ALA A 175 4.66 -6.95 -10.41
CA ALA A 175 3.64 -6.99 -11.45
C ALA A 175 3.84 -8.15 -12.45
N ASP A 176 5.08 -8.55 -12.71
CA ASP A 176 5.43 -9.65 -13.59
C ASP A 176 5.14 -11.01 -12.92
N ASP A 177 5.56 -11.16 -11.67
CA ASP A 177 5.30 -12.35 -10.87
C ASP A 177 5.01 -11.98 -9.40
N SER A 178 3.75 -11.98 -9.03
CA SER A 178 3.30 -11.71 -7.66
C SER A 178 3.38 -12.94 -6.74
N ARG A 179 3.91 -14.06 -7.18
CA ARG A 179 3.95 -15.36 -6.48
C ARG A 179 2.55 -15.87 -6.12
N GLY A 180 1.57 -15.49 -6.94
CA GLY A 180 0.16 -15.83 -6.71
C GLY A 180 -0.49 -15.05 -5.56
N VAL A 181 0.13 -13.95 -5.10
CA VAL A 181 -0.46 -13.05 -4.11
C VAL A 181 -1.20 -11.92 -4.82
N PRO A 182 -2.45 -11.61 -4.45
CA PRO A 182 -3.14 -10.42 -4.93
C PRO A 182 -2.31 -9.15 -4.66
N TYR A 183 -2.28 -8.23 -5.63
CA TYR A 183 -1.50 -7.00 -5.48
C TYR A 183 -2.12 -5.80 -6.17
N VAL A 184 -1.73 -4.60 -5.70
CA VAL A 184 -1.85 -3.31 -6.39
C VAL A 184 -0.50 -2.61 -6.31
N ALA A 185 0.01 -2.12 -7.44
CA ALA A 185 1.28 -1.40 -7.52
C ALA A 185 1.17 -0.17 -8.42
N LEU A 186 2.00 0.85 -8.15
CA LEU A 186 2.16 2.00 -9.04
C LEU A 186 3.53 1.91 -9.72
N LEU A 187 3.57 1.57 -11.00
CA LEU A 187 4.81 1.40 -11.74
C LEU A 187 5.66 2.68 -11.82
N GLY A 188 6.92 2.52 -12.22
CA GLY A 188 7.87 3.62 -12.33
C GLY A 188 8.40 4.10 -10.98
N ARG A 189 8.88 5.35 -10.92
CA ARG A 189 9.54 5.93 -9.74
C ARG A 189 8.56 6.51 -8.72
N ARG A 190 7.34 6.84 -9.17
CA ARG A 190 6.28 7.43 -8.32
C ARG A 190 5.76 6.42 -7.32
N GLY A 191 5.32 6.91 -6.18
CA GLY A 191 4.82 6.14 -5.06
C GLY A 191 4.86 7.00 -3.80
N GLY A 192 4.97 6.36 -2.65
CA GLY A 192 5.15 7.05 -1.38
C GLY A 192 4.19 6.59 -0.29
N SER A 193 4.56 6.90 0.93
CA SER A 193 3.81 6.50 2.13
C SER A 193 2.36 6.99 2.13
N ALA A 194 2.10 8.20 1.60
CA ALA A 194 0.75 8.76 1.51
C ALA A 194 -0.14 7.91 0.57
N MET A 195 0.40 7.49 -0.58
CA MET A 195 -0.34 6.65 -1.54
C MET A 195 -0.61 5.25 -0.98
N ALA A 196 0.39 4.63 -0.32
CA ALA A 196 0.23 3.33 0.32
C ALA A 196 -0.82 3.36 1.43
N ALA A 197 -0.80 4.38 2.29
CA ALA A 197 -1.79 4.58 3.33
C ALA A 197 -3.19 4.87 2.75
N ALA A 198 -3.27 5.68 1.67
CA ALA A 198 -4.52 5.96 0.97
C ALA A 198 -5.15 4.69 0.38
N ALA A 199 -4.33 3.79 -0.18
CA ALA A 199 -4.79 2.50 -0.69
C ALA A 199 -5.39 1.62 0.42
N VAL A 200 -4.75 1.55 1.60
CA VAL A 200 -5.32 0.85 2.77
C VAL A 200 -6.63 1.51 3.20
N ASN A 201 -6.66 2.83 3.36
CA ASN A 201 -7.85 3.58 3.78
C ASN A 201 -9.02 3.41 2.81
N ALA A 202 -8.75 3.26 1.50
CA ALA A 202 -9.76 3.00 0.49
C ALA A 202 -10.44 1.64 0.66
N LEU A 203 -9.67 0.62 1.06
CA LEU A 203 -10.17 -0.75 1.27
C LEU A 203 -10.85 -0.93 2.63
N ALA A 204 -10.55 -0.06 3.61
CA ALA A 204 -10.98 -0.21 4.99
C ALA A 204 -12.44 0.16 5.25
N SER A 205 -13.05 0.98 4.39
CA SER A 205 -14.40 1.53 4.63
C SER A 205 -15.15 1.70 3.31
N GLU A 206 -16.45 1.45 3.29
CA GLU A 206 -17.33 1.78 2.17
C GLU A 206 -17.60 3.29 2.06
N ALA A 207 -17.52 4.05 3.16
CA ALA A 207 -17.65 5.51 3.13
C ALA A 207 -16.48 6.18 2.39
N GLU A 208 -16.75 7.21 1.65
CA GLU A 208 -15.74 8.05 0.98
C GLU A 208 -15.00 8.97 1.95
#